data_116dac3fbf99657f3026d03f959836f5
#
_entry.id   116dac3fbf99657f3026d03f959836f5
#
_cell.length_a   1.000
_cell.length_b   1.000
_cell.length_c   1.000
_cell.angle_alpha   90.00
_cell.angle_beta   90.00
_cell.angle_gamma   90.00
#
_symmetry.space_group_name_H-M   'P 1'
#
loop_
_entity.id
_entity.type
_entity.pdbx_description
1 polymer ?
#
loop_
_entity_poly.entity_id
_entity_poly.type
_entity_poly.pdbx_seq_one_letter_code
_entity_poly.pdbx_strand_id
1 'polypeptide(L)'
;MAKDFSVSQPAITFALKRLENELNAKLIIRFRAQKELIVTDSGKQLLEHARRILLNYDLVKKEIDSNRLQQLALGLPPIIENNYFPLIAKNLKNHGLLDKIKTWEYGSKTTLAALKNGEIDLALLGSIDPLSDEGIHTEEFDRQPFAIFVSRQHPLAKVKQVYFSELKNEDFVLFKDGFIHNQAFNLLVTRNHLRPRVVFRSNGTHSLMNLIAQGVGIGFLTSVISPLRDDIIKIKLLDQDLPHFVTSIAYRRSHIFTPLQQEILTEIRKSLN
;
A
#
# COMPACT_ATOMS: atom_id res chain seq x y z
N MET A 1 -13.86 10.67 27.55
CA MET A 1 -15.12 10.61 26.75
C MET A 1 -15.87 11.95 26.72
N ALA A 2 -16.45 12.47 27.79
CA ALA A 2 -17.20 13.77 27.68
C ALA A 2 -16.32 14.95 27.26
N LYS A 3 -15.06 14.98 27.70
CA LYS A 3 -14.07 15.99 27.29
C LYS A 3 -13.67 15.90 25.81
N ASP A 4 -13.67 14.71 25.25
CA ASP A 4 -13.25 14.47 23.85
C ASP A 4 -14.26 14.98 22.83
N PHE A 5 -15.52 15.10 23.25
CA PHE A 5 -16.64 15.59 22.41
C PHE A 5 -17.09 17.00 22.75
N SER A 6 -16.43 17.71 23.68
CA SER A 6 -16.81 19.04 24.15
C SER A 6 -18.28 19.12 24.61
N VAL A 7 -18.82 18.02 25.16
CA VAL A 7 -20.19 17.91 25.65
C VAL A 7 -20.23 17.50 27.11
N SER A 8 -21.34 17.82 27.80
CA SER A 8 -21.51 17.44 29.20
C SER A 8 -21.80 15.94 29.36
N GLN A 9 -21.37 15.35 30.49
CA GLN A 9 -21.65 13.94 30.81
C GLN A 9 -23.18 13.62 30.80
N PRO A 10 -24.07 14.51 31.30
CA PRO A 10 -25.52 14.31 31.18
C PRO A 10 -26.00 14.21 29.72
N ALA A 11 -25.44 15.02 28.80
CA ALA A 11 -25.79 14.99 27.37
C ALA A 11 -25.47 13.63 26.74
N ILE A 12 -24.31 13.06 27.02
CA ILE A 12 -23.93 11.70 26.55
C ILE A 12 -24.90 10.66 27.12
N THR A 13 -25.24 10.77 28.40
CA THR A 13 -26.16 9.81 29.03
C THR A 13 -27.55 9.89 28.42
N PHE A 14 -28.03 11.10 28.11
CA PHE A 14 -29.32 11.31 27.45
C PHE A 14 -29.34 10.77 26.02
N ALA A 15 -28.29 11.06 25.21
CA ALA A 15 -28.14 10.55 23.87
C ALA A 15 -28.13 9.01 23.82
N LEU A 16 -27.39 8.38 24.75
CA LEU A 16 -27.33 6.94 24.86
C LEU A 16 -28.70 6.33 25.22
N LYS A 17 -29.43 6.90 26.19
CA LYS A 17 -30.78 6.46 26.54
C LYS A 17 -31.76 6.60 25.38
N ARG A 18 -31.65 7.68 24.59
CA ARG A 18 -32.46 7.88 23.39
C ARG A 18 -32.22 6.78 22.37
N LEU A 19 -30.95 6.43 22.09
CA LEU A 19 -30.58 5.33 21.20
C LEU A 19 -31.08 3.98 21.73
N GLU A 20 -30.92 3.69 23.02
CA GLU A 20 -31.43 2.47 23.64
C GLU A 20 -32.96 2.34 23.49
N ASN A 21 -33.69 3.45 23.65
CA ASN A 21 -35.17 3.45 23.47
C ASN A 21 -35.56 3.28 22.00
N GLU A 22 -34.87 3.95 21.07
CA GLU A 22 -35.15 3.88 19.64
C GLU A 22 -34.87 2.47 19.10
N LEU A 23 -33.79 1.82 19.56
CA LEU A 23 -33.39 0.47 19.17
C LEU A 23 -34.09 -0.63 20.00
N ASN A 24 -34.86 -0.28 21.00
CA ASN A 24 -35.48 -1.18 21.97
C ASN A 24 -34.45 -2.20 22.53
N ALA A 25 -33.23 -1.76 22.81
CA ALA A 25 -32.12 -2.61 23.25
C ALA A 25 -31.23 -1.87 24.25
N LYS A 26 -30.74 -2.60 25.27
CA LYS A 26 -29.69 -2.11 26.14
C LYS A 26 -28.35 -2.20 25.46
N LEU A 27 -27.66 -1.06 25.35
CA LEU A 27 -26.34 -0.95 24.70
C LEU A 27 -25.21 -1.02 25.73
N ILE A 28 -25.46 -0.52 26.96
CA ILE A 28 -24.49 -0.46 28.03
C ILE A 28 -25.14 -0.87 29.35
N ILE A 29 -24.47 -1.72 30.11
CA ILE A 29 -24.82 -2.07 31.48
C ILE A 29 -23.80 -1.41 32.41
N ARG A 30 -24.31 -0.69 33.42
CA ARG A 30 -23.50 -0.02 34.45
C ARG A 30 -23.66 -0.72 35.78
N PHE A 31 -22.59 -1.31 36.29
CA PHE A 31 -22.55 -1.87 37.62
C PHE A 31 -22.12 -0.78 38.63
N ARG A 32 -23.12 -0.19 39.35
CA ARG A 32 -22.85 0.91 40.31
C ARG A 32 -21.86 0.52 41.41
N ALA A 33 -21.90 -0.72 41.87
CA ALA A 33 -21.03 -1.22 42.94
C ALA A 33 -19.56 -1.37 42.52
N GLN A 34 -19.26 -1.64 41.25
CA GLN A 34 -17.91 -1.94 40.77
C GLN A 34 -17.31 -0.82 39.90
N LYS A 35 -18.04 0.28 39.70
CA LYS A 35 -17.66 1.35 38.74
C LYS A 35 -17.35 0.81 37.31
N GLU A 36 -17.86 -0.34 36.98
CA GLU A 36 -17.60 -1.04 35.75
C GLU A 36 -18.69 -0.76 34.72
N LEU A 37 -18.27 -0.65 33.45
CA LEU A 37 -19.17 -0.38 32.32
C LEU A 37 -18.97 -1.50 31.30
N ILE A 38 -20.01 -2.31 31.08
CA ILE A 38 -19.99 -3.39 30.09
C ILE A 38 -20.80 -3.00 28.87
N VAL A 39 -20.20 -3.11 27.69
CA VAL A 39 -20.89 -2.96 26.41
C VAL A 39 -21.59 -4.28 26.09
N THR A 40 -22.90 -4.25 25.87
CA THR A 40 -23.69 -5.43 25.51
C THR A 40 -23.38 -5.89 24.09
N ASP A 41 -23.85 -7.07 23.69
CA ASP A 41 -23.68 -7.52 22.31
C ASP A 41 -24.39 -6.61 21.30
N SER A 42 -25.60 -6.12 21.62
CA SER A 42 -26.26 -5.08 20.84
C SER A 42 -25.45 -3.79 20.78
N GLY A 43 -24.77 -3.42 21.87
CA GLY A 43 -23.87 -2.28 21.92
C GLY A 43 -22.64 -2.47 21.03
N LYS A 44 -22.06 -3.68 20.98
CA LYS A 44 -20.94 -4.00 20.09
C LYS A 44 -21.36 -3.94 18.62
N GLN A 45 -22.53 -4.51 18.29
CA GLN A 45 -23.09 -4.44 16.94
C GLN A 45 -23.31 -2.98 16.50
N LEU A 46 -23.97 -2.17 17.35
CA LEU A 46 -24.17 -0.75 17.06
C LEU A 46 -22.84 -0.01 16.87
N LEU A 47 -21.85 -0.27 17.72
CA LEU A 47 -20.54 0.37 17.63
C LEU A 47 -19.86 0.08 16.28
N GLU A 48 -19.92 -1.15 15.81
CA GLU A 48 -19.36 -1.55 14.52
C GLU A 48 -20.05 -0.82 13.36
N HIS A 49 -21.37 -0.80 13.33
CA HIS A 49 -22.12 -0.09 12.30
C HIS A 49 -21.95 1.43 12.39
N ALA A 50 -21.96 2.00 13.58
CA ALA A 50 -21.75 3.43 13.78
C ALA A 50 -20.37 3.90 13.28
N ARG A 51 -19.32 3.11 13.52
CA ARG A 51 -17.98 3.38 12.99
C ARG A 51 -17.98 3.44 11.46
N ARG A 52 -18.66 2.52 10.80
CA ARG A 52 -18.78 2.51 9.33
C ARG A 52 -19.54 3.73 8.81
N ILE A 53 -20.63 4.12 9.48
CA ILE A 53 -21.42 5.32 9.12
C ILE A 53 -20.56 6.57 9.27
N LEU A 54 -19.84 6.74 10.38
CA LEU A 54 -18.96 7.88 10.60
C LEU A 54 -17.81 7.91 9.60
N LEU A 55 -17.21 6.77 9.30
CA LEU A 55 -16.16 6.68 8.27
C LEU A 55 -16.71 7.13 6.91
N ASN A 56 -17.88 6.64 6.50
CA ASN A 56 -18.51 7.04 5.25
C ASN A 56 -18.84 8.54 5.21
N TYR A 57 -19.27 9.11 6.32
CA TYR A 57 -19.52 10.55 6.41
C TYR A 57 -18.23 11.38 6.24
N ASP A 58 -17.14 10.94 6.86
CA ASP A 58 -15.83 11.59 6.70
C ASP A 58 -15.27 11.41 5.27
N LEU A 59 -15.52 10.26 4.64
CA LEU A 59 -15.21 10.04 3.22
C LEU A 59 -15.94 11.05 2.33
N VAL A 60 -17.24 11.21 2.49
CA VAL A 60 -18.04 12.17 1.70
C VAL A 60 -17.49 13.60 1.86
N LYS A 61 -17.13 14.02 3.06
CA LYS A 61 -16.51 15.35 3.27
C LYS A 61 -15.21 15.50 2.47
N LYS A 62 -14.32 14.52 2.56
CA LYS A 62 -13.03 14.52 1.85
C LYS A 62 -13.24 14.56 0.34
N GLU A 63 -14.18 13.77 -0.18
CA GLU A 63 -14.52 13.76 -1.61
C GLU A 63 -15.10 15.10 -2.09
N ILE A 64 -15.97 15.74 -1.31
CA ILE A 64 -16.48 17.07 -1.62
C ILE A 64 -15.34 18.10 -1.63
N ASP A 65 -14.41 18.03 -0.68
CA ASP A 65 -13.26 18.95 -0.63
C ASP A 65 -12.31 18.71 -1.80
N SER A 66 -12.01 17.46 -2.16
CA SER A 66 -11.21 17.09 -3.34
C SER A 66 -11.84 17.62 -4.63
N ASN A 67 -13.14 17.43 -4.80
CA ASN A 67 -13.89 17.92 -5.95
C ASN A 67 -13.82 19.46 -6.06
N ARG A 68 -13.90 20.17 -4.94
CA ARG A 68 -13.79 21.64 -4.90
C ARG A 68 -12.40 22.14 -5.29
N LEU A 69 -11.34 21.38 -4.99
CA LEU A 69 -9.97 21.71 -5.36
C LEU A 69 -9.65 21.37 -6.83
N GLN A 70 -10.54 20.69 -7.53
CA GLN A 70 -10.31 20.21 -8.92
C GLN A 70 -8.96 19.51 -9.09
N GLN A 71 -8.64 18.61 -8.18
CA GLN A 71 -7.41 17.83 -8.15
C GLN A 71 -7.75 16.36 -7.94
N LEU A 72 -6.80 15.49 -8.28
CA LEU A 72 -6.82 14.07 -7.97
C LEU A 72 -5.67 13.74 -7.02
N ALA A 73 -5.97 13.16 -5.87
CA ALA A 73 -4.98 12.67 -4.92
C ALA A 73 -4.53 11.25 -5.34
N LEU A 74 -3.29 11.12 -5.80
CA LEU A 74 -2.71 9.89 -6.32
C LEU A 74 -1.68 9.29 -5.35
N GLY A 75 -1.92 8.07 -4.89
CA GLY A 75 -0.96 7.30 -4.10
C GLY A 75 0.05 6.57 -4.98
N LEU A 76 1.35 6.82 -4.73
CA LEU A 76 2.45 6.27 -5.51
C LEU A 76 3.51 5.66 -4.59
N PRO A 77 3.54 4.31 -4.41
CA PRO A 77 4.68 3.67 -3.76
C PRO A 77 5.99 3.91 -4.50
N PRO A 78 7.14 4.08 -3.81
CA PRO A 78 8.40 4.55 -4.39
C PRO A 78 8.88 3.79 -5.63
N ILE A 79 8.73 2.47 -5.65
CA ILE A 79 9.14 1.66 -6.82
C ILE A 79 8.26 1.94 -8.02
N ILE A 80 6.95 2.09 -7.79
CA ILE A 80 5.98 2.40 -8.86
C ILE A 80 6.19 3.82 -9.34
N GLU A 81 6.39 4.77 -8.43
CA GLU A 81 6.71 6.15 -8.78
C GLU A 81 7.95 6.24 -9.67
N ASN A 82 9.04 5.60 -9.27
CA ASN A 82 10.30 5.70 -10.01
C ASN A 82 10.28 5.01 -11.40
N ASN A 83 9.46 3.95 -11.58
CA ASN A 83 9.54 3.13 -12.80
C ASN A 83 8.36 3.34 -13.76
N TYR A 84 7.17 3.69 -13.28
CA TYR A 84 5.97 3.85 -14.12
C TYR A 84 5.51 5.31 -14.21
N PHE A 85 5.59 6.08 -13.13
CA PHE A 85 5.07 7.44 -13.11
C PHE A 85 5.74 8.41 -14.08
N PRO A 86 7.04 8.31 -14.43
CA PRO A 86 7.63 9.20 -15.43
C PRO A 86 6.94 9.16 -16.79
N LEU A 87 6.49 7.97 -17.23
CA LEU A 87 5.73 7.84 -18.48
C LEU A 87 4.34 8.44 -18.36
N ILE A 88 3.65 8.17 -17.24
CA ILE A 88 2.35 8.74 -16.92
C ILE A 88 2.45 10.28 -16.85
N ALA A 89 3.44 10.81 -16.13
CA ALA A 89 3.64 12.25 -15.97
C ALA A 89 3.88 12.96 -17.30
N LYS A 90 4.65 12.33 -18.21
CA LYS A 90 4.87 12.86 -19.58
C LYS A 90 3.54 12.96 -20.33
N ASN A 91 2.72 11.90 -20.29
CA ASN A 91 1.42 11.90 -20.95
C ASN A 91 0.46 12.94 -20.35
N LEU A 92 0.34 12.97 -19.04
CA LEU A 92 -0.49 13.95 -18.34
C LEU A 92 -0.06 15.41 -18.60
N LYS A 93 1.25 15.66 -18.68
CA LYS A 93 1.79 16.99 -19.04
C LYS A 93 1.33 17.39 -20.42
N ASN A 94 1.35 16.47 -21.39
CA ASN A 94 0.95 16.76 -22.77
C ASN A 94 -0.54 17.12 -22.89
N HIS A 95 -1.39 16.64 -21.96
CA HIS A 95 -2.81 16.95 -21.87
C HIS A 95 -3.15 18.08 -20.89
N GLY A 96 -2.15 18.75 -20.28
CA GLY A 96 -2.38 19.83 -19.30
C GLY A 96 -2.99 19.35 -17.98
N LEU A 97 -2.80 18.08 -17.63
CA LEU A 97 -3.42 17.44 -16.46
C LEU A 97 -2.43 17.22 -15.29
N LEU A 98 -1.14 17.37 -15.52
CA LEU A 98 -0.13 17.03 -14.51
C LEU A 98 -0.22 17.91 -13.25
N ASP A 99 -0.53 19.19 -13.38
CA ASP A 99 -0.71 20.14 -12.28
C ASP A 99 -2.01 19.90 -11.49
N LYS A 100 -2.90 19.06 -12.00
CA LYS A 100 -4.14 18.63 -11.35
C LYS A 100 -3.97 17.39 -10.47
N ILE A 101 -2.76 16.85 -10.38
CA ILE A 101 -2.46 15.68 -9.53
C ILE A 101 -1.67 16.10 -8.30
N LYS A 102 -2.10 15.62 -7.15
CA LYS A 102 -1.35 15.68 -5.90
C LYS A 102 -0.87 14.27 -5.56
N THR A 103 0.43 14.05 -5.57
CA THR A 103 1.01 12.72 -5.26
C THR A 103 1.25 12.53 -3.77
N TRP A 104 1.11 11.28 -3.32
CA TRP A 104 1.41 10.83 -1.96
C TRP A 104 2.29 9.60 -2.03
N GLU A 105 3.49 9.69 -1.45
CA GLU A 105 4.48 8.62 -1.45
C GLU A 105 4.46 7.82 -0.14
N TYR A 106 3.93 6.60 -0.19
CA TYR A 106 3.93 5.63 0.90
C TYR A 106 4.13 4.22 0.34
N GLY A 107 4.56 3.26 1.19
CA GLY A 107 4.57 1.83 0.79
C GLY A 107 3.14 1.33 0.47
N SER A 108 3.01 0.34 -0.41
CA SER A 108 1.71 -0.14 -0.93
C SER A 108 0.67 -0.45 0.15
N LYS A 109 1.09 -1.00 1.30
CA LYS A 109 0.18 -1.28 2.43
C LYS A 109 -0.42 0.00 3.02
N THR A 110 0.40 1.03 3.25
CA THR A 110 -0.04 2.33 3.78
C THR A 110 -0.88 3.07 2.75
N THR A 111 -0.48 3.03 1.48
CA THR A 111 -1.23 3.62 0.36
C THR A 111 -2.62 2.99 0.22
N LEU A 112 -2.75 1.66 0.36
CA LEU A 112 -4.05 0.99 0.35
C LEU A 112 -4.92 1.42 1.55
N ALA A 113 -4.33 1.58 2.73
CA ALA A 113 -5.06 2.08 3.90
C ALA A 113 -5.54 3.53 3.68
N ALA A 114 -4.68 4.41 3.16
CA ALA A 114 -5.03 5.80 2.81
C ALA A 114 -6.15 5.87 1.76
N LEU A 115 -6.12 4.96 0.76
CA LEU A 115 -7.18 4.83 -0.24
C LEU A 115 -8.52 4.47 0.41
N LYS A 116 -8.53 3.47 1.30
CA LYS A 116 -9.74 3.04 2.04
C LYS A 116 -10.30 4.15 2.92
N ASN A 117 -9.43 4.94 3.53
CA ASN A 117 -9.81 6.05 4.41
C ASN A 117 -10.16 7.33 3.64
N GLY A 118 -10.13 7.34 2.31
CA GLY A 118 -10.44 8.51 1.49
C GLY A 118 -9.43 9.64 1.60
N GLU A 119 -8.21 9.36 2.00
CA GLU A 119 -7.10 10.31 2.03
C GLU A 119 -6.52 10.53 0.63
N ILE A 120 -6.68 9.53 -0.24
CA ILE A 120 -6.35 9.57 -1.67
C ILE A 120 -7.51 9.01 -2.49
N ASP A 121 -7.60 9.44 -3.75
CA ASP A 121 -8.69 9.09 -4.67
C ASP A 121 -8.35 7.86 -5.51
N LEU A 122 -7.11 7.79 -5.95
CA LEU A 122 -6.55 6.77 -6.83
C LEU A 122 -5.20 6.32 -6.29
N ALA A 123 -4.83 5.07 -6.51
CA ALA A 123 -3.51 4.55 -6.18
C ALA A 123 -2.97 3.64 -7.27
N LEU A 124 -1.65 3.66 -7.46
CA LEU A 124 -0.94 2.57 -8.13
C LEU A 124 -0.31 1.71 -7.04
N LEU A 125 -0.71 0.43 -6.96
CA LEU A 125 -0.32 -0.45 -5.85
C LEU A 125 0.52 -1.62 -6.35
N GLY A 126 1.51 -2.02 -5.55
CA GLY A 126 2.23 -3.28 -5.72
C GLY A 126 1.70 -4.35 -4.77
N SER A 127 1.66 -5.60 -5.22
CA SER A 127 1.33 -6.78 -4.42
C SER A 127 2.11 -7.99 -4.91
N ILE A 128 2.09 -9.11 -4.16
CA ILE A 128 2.67 -10.39 -4.64
C ILE A 128 1.62 -11.29 -5.30
N ASP A 129 0.34 -11.03 -5.04
CA ASP A 129 -0.82 -11.68 -5.62
C ASP A 129 -1.80 -10.61 -6.12
N PRO A 130 -2.71 -10.93 -7.03
CA PRO A 130 -3.76 -10.00 -7.43
C PRO A 130 -4.50 -9.46 -6.21
N LEU A 131 -4.60 -8.13 -6.11
CA LEU A 131 -5.32 -7.49 -5.00
C LEU A 131 -6.80 -7.83 -5.08
N SER A 132 -7.34 -8.42 -4.01
CA SER A 132 -8.77 -8.69 -3.85
C SER A 132 -9.26 -8.03 -2.57
N ASP A 133 -10.18 -7.07 -2.73
CA ASP A 133 -10.80 -6.34 -1.61
C ASP A 133 -12.20 -5.88 -2.03
N GLU A 134 -13.22 -6.20 -1.23
CA GLU A 134 -14.62 -5.93 -1.59
C GLU A 134 -14.91 -4.44 -1.84
N GLY A 135 -14.26 -3.55 -1.08
CA GLY A 135 -14.45 -2.10 -1.18
C GLY A 135 -13.61 -1.41 -2.25
N ILE A 136 -12.65 -2.13 -2.86
CA ILE A 136 -11.68 -1.57 -3.81
C ILE A 136 -11.88 -2.20 -5.18
N HIS A 137 -11.90 -1.36 -6.20
CA HIS A 137 -11.74 -1.78 -7.59
C HIS A 137 -10.25 -1.82 -7.92
N THR A 138 -9.81 -2.89 -8.58
CA THR A 138 -8.40 -3.08 -8.97
C THR A 138 -8.30 -3.51 -10.42
N GLU A 139 -7.35 -2.95 -11.15
CA GLU A 139 -7.02 -3.27 -12.53
C GLU A 139 -5.51 -3.55 -12.61
N GLU A 140 -5.13 -4.81 -12.82
CA GLU A 140 -3.73 -5.17 -13.04
C GLU A 140 -3.27 -4.60 -14.37
N PHE A 141 -2.07 -3.97 -14.39
CA PHE A 141 -1.49 -3.42 -15.62
C PHE A 141 -0.09 -3.97 -15.91
N ASP A 142 0.61 -4.54 -14.91
CA ASP A 142 1.90 -5.20 -15.15
C ASP A 142 2.17 -6.28 -14.10
N ARG A 143 3.00 -7.27 -14.48
CA ARG A 143 3.40 -8.39 -13.64
C ARG A 143 4.84 -8.75 -13.93
N GLN A 144 5.73 -8.48 -12.98
CA GLN A 144 7.16 -8.67 -13.13
C GLN A 144 7.70 -9.70 -12.13
N PRO A 145 8.63 -10.57 -12.52
CA PRO A 145 9.28 -11.47 -11.56
C PRO A 145 10.20 -10.71 -10.63
N PHE A 146 10.55 -11.31 -9.50
CA PHE A 146 11.67 -10.87 -8.68
C PHE A 146 12.98 -11.42 -9.25
N ALA A 147 14.08 -10.69 -8.98
CA ALA A 147 15.42 -11.02 -9.41
C ALA A 147 16.45 -10.73 -8.31
N ILE A 148 17.63 -11.30 -8.46
CA ILE A 148 18.80 -11.02 -7.63
C ILE A 148 19.62 -9.93 -8.30
N PHE A 149 20.06 -8.96 -7.51
CA PHE A 149 20.92 -7.87 -7.95
C PHE A 149 22.24 -7.97 -7.21
N VAL A 150 23.34 -7.98 -7.94
CA VAL A 150 24.69 -8.13 -7.40
C VAL A 150 25.63 -7.08 -7.98
N SER A 151 26.70 -6.76 -7.24
CA SER A 151 27.82 -6.00 -7.81
C SER A 151 28.43 -6.74 -9.01
N ARG A 152 28.88 -6.02 -10.01
CA ARG A 152 29.64 -6.59 -11.15
C ARG A 152 30.86 -7.40 -10.72
N GLN A 153 31.42 -7.09 -9.55
CA GLN A 153 32.56 -7.79 -8.99
C GLN A 153 32.19 -9.06 -8.20
N HIS A 154 30.91 -9.28 -7.94
CA HIS A 154 30.43 -10.42 -7.19
C HIS A 154 30.62 -11.72 -7.98
N PRO A 155 30.98 -12.86 -7.35
CA PRO A 155 31.12 -14.15 -8.04
C PRO A 155 29.89 -14.53 -8.88
N LEU A 156 28.68 -14.27 -8.37
CA LEU A 156 27.42 -14.52 -9.08
C LEU A 156 27.22 -13.64 -10.32
N ALA A 157 27.99 -12.57 -10.53
CA ALA A 157 27.87 -11.74 -11.73
C ALA A 157 28.22 -12.48 -13.04
N LYS A 158 28.88 -13.64 -12.94
CA LYS A 158 29.26 -14.49 -14.07
C LYS A 158 28.13 -15.39 -14.55
N VAL A 159 27.06 -15.55 -13.75
CA VAL A 159 25.89 -16.38 -14.11
C VAL A 159 24.71 -15.50 -14.49
N LYS A 160 23.86 -16.00 -15.40
CA LYS A 160 22.67 -15.28 -15.84
C LYS A 160 21.44 -15.61 -14.99
N GLN A 161 21.49 -16.72 -14.28
CA GLN A 161 20.36 -17.28 -13.56
C GLN A 161 20.83 -18.13 -12.38
N VAL A 162 20.00 -18.26 -11.34
CA VAL A 162 20.33 -18.95 -10.09
C VAL A 162 19.06 -19.47 -9.43
N TYR A 163 19.11 -20.59 -8.71
CA TYR A 163 18.05 -20.99 -7.79
C TYR A 163 18.18 -20.23 -6.46
N PHE A 164 17.07 -19.88 -5.83
CA PHE A 164 17.09 -19.18 -4.55
C PHE A 164 17.81 -19.98 -3.45
N SER A 165 17.72 -21.31 -3.49
CA SER A 165 18.43 -22.22 -2.58
C SER A 165 19.94 -22.13 -2.64
N GLU A 166 20.52 -21.72 -3.76
CA GLU A 166 21.98 -21.56 -3.94
C GLU A 166 22.51 -20.32 -3.22
N LEU A 167 21.62 -19.38 -2.83
CA LEU A 167 21.97 -18.12 -2.15
C LEU A 167 22.09 -18.25 -0.63
N LYS A 168 22.14 -19.47 -0.10
CA LYS A 168 22.12 -19.75 1.35
C LYS A 168 23.26 -19.12 2.16
N ASN A 169 24.41 -18.88 1.52
CA ASN A 169 25.60 -18.33 2.16
C ASN A 169 25.81 -16.84 1.83
N GLU A 170 24.91 -16.23 1.09
CA GLU A 170 25.05 -14.85 0.65
C GLU A 170 24.54 -13.88 1.71
N ASP A 171 25.14 -12.70 1.75
CA ASP A 171 24.70 -11.57 2.54
C ASP A 171 23.67 -10.77 1.79
N PHE A 172 22.53 -10.51 2.41
CA PHE A 172 21.45 -9.75 1.79
C PHE A 172 21.38 -8.32 2.29
N VAL A 173 21.14 -7.39 1.37
CA VAL A 173 20.64 -6.06 1.64
C VAL A 173 19.21 -5.97 1.13
N LEU A 174 18.25 -5.61 1.99
CA LEU A 174 16.82 -5.67 1.72
C LEU A 174 16.12 -4.35 2.02
N PHE A 175 14.89 -4.21 1.59
CA PHE A 175 14.03 -3.14 2.07
C PHE A 175 13.66 -3.34 3.54
N LYS A 176 13.33 -2.24 4.25
CA LYS A 176 12.72 -2.28 5.58
C LYS A 176 11.32 -2.91 5.52
N ASP A 177 10.79 -3.25 6.70
CA ASP A 177 9.46 -3.83 6.82
C ASP A 177 8.38 -2.92 6.20
N GLY A 178 7.31 -3.55 5.69
CA GLY A 178 6.23 -2.84 4.97
C GLY A 178 6.36 -2.84 3.44
N PHE A 179 7.52 -3.17 2.89
CA PHE A 179 7.67 -3.36 1.45
C PHE A 179 7.20 -4.75 1.00
N ILE A 180 6.56 -4.82 -0.15
CA ILE A 180 6.08 -6.06 -0.79
C ILE A 180 7.23 -7.05 -1.03
N HIS A 181 8.43 -6.54 -1.30
CA HIS A 181 9.66 -7.34 -1.49
C HIS A 181 9.94 -8.26 -0.32
N ASN A 182 9.72 -7.80 0.93
CA ASN A 182 9.93 -8.63 2.10
C ASN A 182 8.94 -9.79 2.19
N GLN A 183 7.69 -9.59 1.73
CA GLN A 183 6.70 -10.68 1.68
C GLN A 183 7.15 -11.76 0.68
N ALA A 184 7.54 -11.34 -0.54
CA ALA A 184 8.05 -12.25 -1.56
C ALA A 184 9.34 -12.97 -1.11
N PHE A 185 10.29 -12.24 -0.50
CA PHE A 185 11.52 -12.79 0.04
C PHE A 185 11.26 -13.84 1.12
N ASN A 186 10.43 -13.52 2.11
CA ASN A 186 10.09 -14.43 3.21
C ASN A 186 9.37 -15.68 2.71
N LEU A 187 8.53 -15.56 1.67
CA LEU A 187 7.90 -16.72 1.04
C LEU A 187 8.94 -17.68 0.46
N LEU A 188 9.94 -17.17 -0.27
CA LEU A 188 11.02 -17.97 -0.83
C LEU A 188 11.92 -18.54 0.26
N VAL A 189 12.24 -17.77 1.30
CA VAL A 189 13.01 -18.24 2.47
C VAL A 189 12.33 -19.43 3.14
N THR A 190 11.01 -19.32 3.37
CA THR A 190 10.22 -20.39 4.00
C THR A 190 10.16 -21.63 3.12
N ARG A 191 9.89 -21.48 1.83
CA ARG A 191 9.79 -22.59 0.86
C ARG A 191 11.12 -23.35 0.72
N ASN A 192 12.24 -22.64 0.74
CA ASN A 192 13.58 -23.21 0.59
C ASN A 192 14.23 -23.59 1.94
N HIS A 193 13.54 -23.44 3.07
CA HIS A 193 14.06 -23.70 4.42
C HIS A 193 15.40 -23.01 4.71
N LEU A 194 15.59 -21.79 4.20
CA LEU A 194 16.81 -21.02 4.35
C LEU A 194 16.80 -20.15 5.62
N ARG A 195 18.01 -19.75 6.03
CA ARG A 195 18.25 -18.74 7.08
C ARG A 195 19.25 -17.69 6.55
N PRO A 196 18.79 -16.82 5.62
CA PRO A 196 19.67 -15.86 4.99
C PRO A 196 20.18 -14.82 6.00
N ARG A 197 21.43 -14.41 5.84
CA ARG A 197 22.00 -13.32 6.62
C ARG A 197 21.61 -11.99 5.99
N VAL A 198 20.77 -11.20 6.67
CA VAL A 198 20.41 -9.85 6.23
C VAL A 198 21.32 -8.87 6.96
N VAL A 199 22.28 -8.28 6.24
CA VAL A 199 23.29 -7.38 6.82
C VAL A 199 22.83 -5.94 6.91
N PHE A 200 21.85 -5.51 6.08
CA PHE A 200 21.32 -4.17 6.12
C PHE A 200 19.90 -4.09 5.56
N ARG A 201 19.12 -3.08 6.03
CA ARG A 201 17.79 -2.75 5.52
C ARG A 201 17.67 -1.26 5.22
N SER A 202 17.16 -0.91 4.04
CA SER A 202 16.97 0.46 3.55
C SER A 202 15.51 0.76 3.22
N ASN A 203 15.10 2.03 3.32
CA ASN A 203 13.79 2.50 2.84
C ASN A 203 13.82 2.92 1.37
N GLY A 204 14.99 3.23 0.82
CA GLY A 204 15.14 3.82 -0.51
C GLY A 204 15.78 2.86 -1.51
N THR A 205 15.20 2.76 -2.71
CA THR A 205 15.73 1.97 -3.82
C THR A 205 17.15 2.40 -4.18
N HIS A 206 17.39 3.73 -4.27
CA HIS A 206 18.71 4.26 -4.61
C HIS A 206 19.78 3.88 -3.58
N SER A 207 19.48 4.00 -2.29
CA SER A 207 20.38 3.58 -1.21
C SER A 207 20.71 2.08 -1.29
N LEU A 208 19.67 1.26 -1.54
CA LEU A 208 19.84 -0.18 -1.68
C LEU A 208 20.74 -0.54 -2.86
N MET A 209 20.51 0.07 -4.02
CA MET A 209 21.32 -0.14 -5.21
C MET A 209 22.79 0.29 -5.00
N ASN A 210 23.04 1.38 -4.28
CA ASN A 210 24.42 1.80 -3.94
C ASN A 210 25.12 0.79 -3.03
N LEU A 211 24.41 0.22 -2.04
CA LEU A 211 24.97 -0.82 -1.16
C LEU A 211 25.33 -2.08 -1.96
N ILE A 212 24.47 -2.49 -2.90
CA ILE A 212 24.71 -3.61 -3.80
C ILE A 212 25.94 -3.33 -4.67
N ALA A 213 26.04 -2.14 -5.28
CA ALA A 213 27.16 -1.75 -6.11
C ALA A 213 28.50 -1.79 -5.38
N GLN A 214 28.51 -1.40 -4.09
CA GLN A 214 29.69 -1.45 -3.21
C GLN A 214 29.98 -2.86 -2.66
N GLY A 215 29.21 -3.89 -3.03
CA GLY A 215 29.43 -5.27 -2.60
C GLY A 215 29.12 -5.50 -1.12
N VAL A 216 28.29 -4.67 -0.48
CA VAL A 216 27.87 -4.88 0.93
C VAL A 216 27.02 -6.15 1.06
N GLY A 217 26.30 -6.52 0.01
CA GLY A 217 25.49 -7.72 -0.07
C GLY A 217 24.72 -7.77 -1.39
N ILE A 218 23.98 -8.86 -1.61
CA ILE A 218 23.11 -9.02 -2.77
C ILE A 218 21.71 -8.48 -2.46
N GLY A 219 21.00 -8.01 -3.49
CA GLY A 219 19.63 -7.49 -3.36
C GLY A 219 18.60 -8.46 -3.93
N PHE A 220 17.43 -8.54 -3.30
CA PHE A 220 16.24 -9.19 -3.84
C PHE A 220 15.21 -8.12 -4.21
N LEU A 221 15.04 -7.87 -5.50
CA LEU A 221 14.21 -6.77 -6.01
C LEU A 221 13.32 -7.23 -7.18
N THR A 222 12.24 -6.49 -7.43
CA THR A 222 11.45 -6.72 -8.66
C THR A 222 12.27 -6.39 -9.90
N SER A 223 12.08 -7.15 -10.96
CA SER A 223 12.79 -6.97 -12.23
C SER A 223 12.39 -5.70 -12.99
N VAL A 224 11.33 -5.00 -12.57
CA VAL A 224 10.97 -3.68 -13.10
C VAL A 224 12.07 -2.65 -12.84
N ILE A 225 12.79 -2.81 -11.72
CA ILE A 225 13.94 -1.96 -11.41
C ILE A 225 15.06 -2.24 -12.42
N SER A 226 15.42 -1.23 -13.18
CA SER A 226 16.59 -1.27 -14.04
C SER A 226 17.79 -0.68 -13.30
N PRO A 227 18.93 -1.37 -13.27
CA PRO A 227 20.15 -0.77 -12.77
C PRO A 227 20.46 0.49 -13.59
N LEU A 228 20.51 1.65 -12.92
CA LEU A 228 20.92 2.92 -13.55
C LEU A 228 22.44 3.00 -13.79
N ARG A 229 23.17 1.98 -13.37
CA ARG A 229 24.64 1.91 -13.37
C ARG A 229 25.10 0.58 -13.92
N ASP A 230 26.20 0.59 -14.66
CA ASP A 230 26.80 -0.60 -15.27
C ASP A 230 27.54 -1.50 -14.26
N ASP A 231 27.64 -1.08 -12.99
CA ASP A 231 28.33 -1.83 -11.94
C ASP A 231 27.41 -2.81 -11.16
N ILE A 232 26.16 -2.94 -11.57
CA ILE A 232 25.16 -3.87 -11.00
C ILE A 232 24.68 -4.84 -12.09
N ILE A 233 24.64 -6.12 -11.75
CA ILE A 233 24.13 -7.18 -12.61
C ILE A 233 22.84 -7.73 -12.03
N LYS A 234 21.81 -7.86 -12.89
CA LYS A 234 20.54 -8.49 -12.57
C LYS A 234 20.58 -9.97 -12.99
N ILE A 235 20.27 -10.87 -12.06
CA ILE A 235 20.30 -12.32 -12.23
C ILE A 235 18.89 -12.86 -12.05
N LYS A 236 18.44 -13.68 -13.01
CA LYS A 236 17.10 -14.28 -12.99
C LYS A 236 17.04 -15.42 -11.95
N LEU A 237 15.92 -15.52 -11.25
CA LEU A 237 15.59 -16.69 -10.42
C LEU A 237 14.97 -17.80 -11.28
N LEU A 238 15.33 -19.05 -11.00
CA LEU A 238 14.86 -20.24 -11.71
C LEU A 238 13.80 -21.05 -10.96
N ASP A 239 13.54 -20.69 -9.71
CA ASP A 239 12.59 -21.43 -8.88
C ASP A 239 11.22 -21.49 -9.55
N GLN A 240 10.51 -22.60 -9.37
CA GLN A 240 9.12 -22.74 -9.78
C GLN A 240 8.21 -21.92 -8.83
N ASP A 241 7.05 -21.47 -9.34
CA ASP A 241 6.06 -20.71 -8.56
C ASP A 241 6.65 -19.48 -7.84
N LEU A 242 7.53 -18.76 -8.53
CA LEU A 242 8.04 -17.48 -8.03
C LEU A 242 6.90 -16.50 -7.75
N PRO A 243 6.95 -15.80 -6.62
CA PRO A 243 6.07 -14.65 -6.44
C PRO A 243 6.37 -13.61 -7.52
N HIS A 244 5.35 -12.88 -7.93
CA HIS A 244 5.49 -11.78 -8.88
C HIS A 244 5.23 -10.44 -8.20
N PHE A 245 5.84 -9.41 -8.70
CA PHE A 245 5.47 -8.04 -8.37
C PHE A 245 4.34 -7.63 -9.30
N VAL A 246 3.12 -7.75 -8.80
CA VAL A 246 1.89 -7.38 -9.51
C VAL A 246 1.61 -5.91 -9.26
N THR A 247 1.42 -5.13 -10.32
CA THR A 247 1.07 -3.72 -10.21
C THR A 247 -0.33 -3.47 -10.71
N SER A 248 -1.10 -2.68 -9.94
CA SER A 248 -2.50 -2.43 -10.21
C SER A 248 -2.88 -0.97 -10.00
N ILE A 249 -3.78 -0.47 -10.84
CA ILE A 249 -4.57 0.74 -10.57
C ILE A 249 -5.62 0.35 -9.55
N ALA A 250 -5.81 1.14 -8.49
CA ALA A 250 -6.80 0.87 -7.44
C ALA A 250 -7.55 2.14 -7.03
N TYR A 251 -8.87 2.01 -6.82
CA TYR A 251 -9.73 3.07 -6.31
C TYR A 251 -10.92 2.47 -5.54
N ARG A 252 -11.53 3.26 -4.65
CA ARG A 252 -12.73 2.82 -3.93
C ARG A 252 -13.88 2.61 -4.91
N ARG A 253 -14.62 1.49 -4.78
CA ARG A 253 -15.82 1.24 -5.59
C ARG A 253 -16.92 2.28 -5.36
N SER A 254 -16.95 2.90 -4.18
CA SER A 254 -17.89 3.97 -3.83
C SER A 254 -17.46 5.35 -4.35
N HIS A 255 -16.23 5.51 -4.84
CA HIS A 255 -15.72 6.81 -5.29
C HIS A 255 -16.39 7.23 -6.60
N ILE A 256 -16.94 8.44 -6.61
CA ILE A 256 -17.57 9.04 -7.79
C ILE A 256 -16.56 10.02 -8.39
N PHE A 257 -15.94 9.64 -9.49
CA PHE A 257 -14.99 10.50 -10.20
C PHE A 257 -15.69 11.70 -10.83
N THR A 258 -15.12 12.89 -10.64
CA THR A 258 -15.49 14.07 -11.44
C THR A 258 -15.07 13.89 -12.91
N PRO A 259 -15.60 14.69 -13.85
CA PRO A 259 -15.16 14.63 -15.26
C PRO A 259 -13.63 14.78 -15.39
N LEU A 260 -13.01 15.69 -14.64
CA LEU A 260 -11.56 15.89 -14.62
C LEU A 260 -10.81 14.63 -14.11
N GLN A 261 -11.25 14.08 -13.00
CA GLN A 261 -10.63 12.87 -12.43
C GLN A 261 -10.78 11.66 -13.36
N GLN A 262 -11.91 11.56 -14.06
CA GLN A 262 -12.15 10.50 -15.06
C GLN A 262 -11.23 10.66 -16.28
N GLU A 263 -10.98 11.89 -16.73
CA GLU A 263 -10.02 12.20 -17.79
C GLU A 263 -8.59 11.78 -17.36
N ILE A 264 -8.17 12.18 -16.16
CA ILE A 264 -6.88 11.79 -15.59
C ILE A 264 -6.73 10.27 -15.53
N LEU A 265 -7.74 9.55 -15.00
CA LEU A 265 -7.73 8.08 -14.93
C LEU A 265 -7.60 7.46 -16.31
N THR A 266 -8.28 8.02 -17.31
CA THR A 266 -8.22 7.56 -18.71
C THR A 266 -6.80 7.71 -19.27
N GLU A 267 -6.16 8.85 -19.04
CA GLU A 267 -4.79 9.09 -19.53
C GLU A 267 -3.74 8.26 -18.77
N ILE A 268 -3.97 7.97 -17.47
CA ILE A 268 -3.13 7.00 -16.72
C ILE A 268 -3.23 5.61 -17.35
N ARG A 269 -4.43 5.11 -17.63
CA ARG A 269 -4.64 3.80 -18.28
C ARG A 269 -3.95 3.71 -19.63
N LYS A 270 -4.06 4.75 -20.47
CA LYS A 270 -3.40 4.81 -21.78
C LYS A 270 -1.87 4.78 -21.69
N SER A 271 -1.32 5.29 -20.60
CA SER A 271 0.13 5.32 -20.37
C SER A 271 0.69 3.98 -19.94
N LEU A 272 -0.15 3.09 -19.41
CA LEU A 272 0.24 1.80 -18.84
C LEU A 272 -0.05 0.60 -19.76
N ASN A 273 -0.81 0.82 -20.85
CA ASN A 273 -1.07 -0.12 -21.94
C ASN A 273 -0.08 0.11 -23.08
#